data_42182c1eacd348ce407b633c1943d536
#
_entry.id   42182c1eacd348ce407b633c1943d536
#
_cell.length_a   1.000
_cell.length_b   1.000
_cell.length_c   1.000
_cell.angle_alpha   90.00
_cell.angle_beta   90.00
_cell.angle_gamma   90.00
#
_symmetry.space_group_name_H-M   'P 1'
#
loop_
_entity.id
_entity.type
_entity.pdbx_description
1 polymer ?
#
loop_
_entity_poly.entity_id
_entity_poly.type
_entity_poly.pdbx_seq_one_letter_code
_entity_poly.pdbx_strand_id
1 'polypeptide(L)'
;YTLGRSDLVRRAMAKKKAAVMAKERENFVYGNEEEGVPGCIANGISEQVANKIYDEMTDFAKYAFNKSHAAAYAVVSYQTAWLKYYYPVEFMAALMTSCIDNPSKVSEYILNCRQMGIRILPPDINRSTGSFSVEDGSIRYGMAAVKGIGKPVMEAIVEERERGGLFSSLKDFCQRLSGKEVNKRTIENFIKAGAFDSFGGTRKQFMMIYVQVM
;
A
#
# COMPACT_ATOMS: atom_id res chain seq x y z
N TYR A 1 35.65 -1.15 25.52
CA TYR A 1 34.91 -0.36 24.52
C TYR A 1 33.77 0.39 25.18
N THR A 2 33.68 1.71 24.98
CA THR A 2 32.57 2.50 25.51
C THR A 2 31.27 2.19 24.78
N LEU A 3 30.13 2.43 25.44
CA LEU A 3 28.81 2.20 24.84
C LEU A 3 28.62 3.03 23.55
N GLY A 4 29.09 4.29 23.54
CA GLY A 4 29.02 5.15 22.34
C GLY A 4 29.84 4.61 21.18
N ARG A 5 31.01 4.04 21.46
CA ARG A 5 31.85 3.45 20.42
C ARG A 5 31.29 2.11 19.91
N SER A 6 30.74 1.31 20.80
CA SER A 6 30.01 0.09 20.39
C SER A 6 28.83 0.41 19.48
N ASP A 7 28.08 1.50 19.73
CA ASP A 7 27.01 1.95 18.85
C ASP A 7 27.52 2.44 17.49
N LEU A 8 28.69 3.10 17.44
CA LEU A 8 29.33 3.47 16.18
C LEU A 8 29.63 2.25 15.32
N VAL A 9 30.24 1.20 15.91
CA VAL A 9 30.53 -0.06 15.22
C VAL A 9 29.23 -0.72 14.77
N ARG A 10 28.23 -0.83 15.63
CA ARG A 10 26.90 -1.37 15.30
C ARG A 10 26.27 -0.65 14.10
N ARG A 11 26.32 0.69 14.08
CA ARG A 11 25.78 1.49 12.96
C ARG A 11 26.60 1.31 11.69
N ALA A 12 27.92 1.18 11.80
CA ALA A 12 28.81 0.91 10.66
C ALA A 12 28.48 -0.45 10.03
N MET A 13 28.24 -1.47 10.86
CA MET A 13 27.79 -2.80 10.43
C MET A 13 26.43 -2.72 9.73
N ALA A 14 25.42 -2.11 10.36
CA ALA A 14 24.08 -2.00 9.82
C ALA A 14 24.03 -1.24 8.48
N LYS A 15 24.88 -0.20 8.33
CA LYS A 15 24.98 0.63 7.12
C LYS A 15 26.04 0.13 6.12
N LYS A 16 26.67 -1.01 6.38
CA LYS A 16 27.72 -1.63 5.55
C LYS A 16 28.87 -0.68 5.21
N LYS A 17 29.33 0.13 6.19
CA LYS A 17 30.41 1.11 6.01
C LYS A 17 31.76 0.45 6.23
N ALA A 18 32.29 -0.22 5.20
CA ALA A 18 33.53 -0.99 5.26
C ALA A 18 34.75 -0.18 5.75
N ALA A 19 34.92 1.07 5.30
CA ALA A 19 36.03 1.93 5.70
C ALA A 19 36.01 2.24 7.22
N VAL A 20 34.82 2.48 7.79
CA VAL A 20 34.69 2.70 9.25
C VAL A 20 35.01 1.43 10.01
N MET A 21 34.54 0.28 9.52
CA MET A 21 34.84 -1.03 10.13
C MET A 21 36.35 -1.33 10.10
N ALA A 22 37.04 -1.04 9.00
CA ALA A 22 38.49 -1.25 8.91
C ALA A 22 39.27 -0.40 9.91
N LYS A 23 38.92 0.89 10.03
CA LYS A 23 39.55 1.81 11.00
C LYS A 23 39.29 1.37 12.44
N GLU A 24 38.08 0.97 12.76
CA GLU A 24 37.71 0.53 14.11
C GLU A 24 38.34 -0.82 14.50
N ARG A 25 38.80 -1.64 13.53
CA ARG A 25 39.52 -2.87 13.82
C ARG A 25 40.80 -2.62 14.62
N GLU A 26 41.61 -1.62 14.22
CA GLU A 26 42.84 -1.29 14.92
C GLU A 26 42.55 -0.86 16.36
N ASN A 27 41.56 0.03 16.52
CA ASN A 27 41.12 0.47 17.84
C ASN A 27 40.60 -0.69 18.72
N PHE A 28 39.90 -1.63 18.12
CA PHE A 28 39.35 -2.77 18.83
C PHE A 28 40.46 -3.74 19.29
N VAL A 29 41.41 -4.03 18.44
CA VAL A 29 42.50 -4.98 18.72
C VAL A 29 43.56 -4.36 19.60
N TYR A 30 44.17 -3.24 19.17
CA TYR A 30 45.33 -2.64 19.78
C TYR A 30 45.01 -1.49 20.75
N GLY A 31 43.83 -0.90 20.64
CA GLY A 31 43.48 0.27 21.40
C GLY A 31 43.82 1.59 20.68
N ASN A 32 43.48 2.68 21.34
CA ASN A 32 43.81 4.05 20.90
C ASN A 32 43.88 4.94 22.15
N GLU A 33 45.09 5.29 22.55
CA GLU A 33 45.32 6.09 23.75
C GLU A 33 44.73 7.49 23.64
N GLU A 34 44.82 8.12 22.47
CA GLU A 34 44.27 9.47 22.23
C GLU A 34 42.75 9.53 22.42
N GLU A 35 42.07 8.44 22.07
CA GLU A 35 40.62 8.32 22.19
C GLU A 35 40.18 7.57 23.47
N GLY A 36 41.13 7.20 24.34
CA GLY A 36 40.86 6.52 25.60
C GLY A 36 40.30 5.10 25.43
N VAL A 37 40.68 4.40 24.35
CA VAL A 37 40.25 3.02 24.07
C VAL A 37 41.36 2.05 24.41
N PRO A 38 41.18 1.15 25.42
CA PRO A 38 42.22 0.27 25.84
C PRO A 38 42.53 -0.89 24.88
N GLY A 39 41.59 -1.25 24.01
CA GLY A 39 41.74 -2.38 23.10
C GLY A 39 41.64 -3.75 23.78
N CYS A 40 41.58 -4.81 22.96
CA CYS A 40 41.50 -6.19 23.44
C CYS A 40 42.78 -6.64 24.10
N ILE A 41 43.93 -6.28 23.58
CA ILE A 41 45.25 -6.73 24.10
C ILE A 41 45.49 -6.22 25.49
N ALA A 42 45.20 -4.95 25.78
CA ALA A 42 45.33 -4.39 27.11
C ALA A 42 44.36 -5.05 28.13
N ASN A 43 43.28 -5.64 27.67
CA ASN A 43 42.34 -6.41 28.48
C ASN A 43 42.69 -7.93 28.57
N GLY A 44 43.90 -8.33 28.18
CA GLY A 44 44.38 -9.71 28.30
C GLY A 44 43.87 -10.68 27.21
N ILE A 45 43.25 -10.16 26.14
CA ILE A 45 42.80 -10.95 24.99
C ILE A 45 43.95 -11.00 23.96
N SER A 46 44.32 -12.17 23.49
CA SER A 46 45.38 -12.29 22.51
C SER A 46 44.97 -11.66 21.17
N GLU A 47 45.97 -11.10 20.45
CA GLU A 47 45.74 -10.52 19.13
C GLU A 47 45.00 -11.43 18.15
N GLN A 48 45.38 -12.74 18.18
CA GLN A 48 44.75 -13.74 17.32
C GLN A 48 43.25 -13.87 17.60
N VAL A 49 42.87 -13.93 18.87
CA VAL A 49 41.46 -14.06 19.28
C VAL A 49 40.70 -12.76 18.99
N ALA A 50 41.29 -11.60 19.27
CA ALA A 50 40.68 -10.32 18.99
C ALA A 50 40.41 -10.12 17.47
N ASN A 51 41.37 -10.45 16.62
CA ASN A 51 41.20 -10.42 15.16
C ASN A 51 40.12 -11.40 14.71
N LYS A 52 40.07 -12.62 15.23
CA LYS A 52 39.02 -13.58 14.88
C LYS A 52 37.62 -13.07 15.24
N ILE A 53 37.45 -12.49 16.42
CA ILE A 53 36.17 -11.86 16.81
C ILE A 53 35.80 -10.78 15.87
N TYR A 54 36.74 -9.90 15.46
CA TYR A 54 36.47 -8.82 14.53
C TYR A 54 36.14 -9.30 13.13
N ASP A 55 36.77 -10.38 12.65
CA ASP A 55 36.45 -11.03 11.39
C ASP A 55 35.01 -11.56 11.40
N GLU A 56 34.60 -12.24 12.45
CA GLU A 56 33.24 -12.75 12.63
C GLU A 56 32.21 -11.60 12.64
N MET A 57 32.53 -10.47 13.33
CA MET A 57 31.71 -9.26 13.30
C MET A 57 31.59 -8.66 11.89
N THR A 58 32.70 -8.61 11.14
CA THR A 58 32.75 -8.08 9.77
C THR A 58 31.96 -8.94 8.79
N ASP A 59 32.07 -10.27 8.92
CA ASP A 59 31.32 -11.21 8.10
C ASP A 59 29.83 -11.17 8.46
N PHE A 60 29.49 -11.06 9.74
CA PHE A 60 28.12 -10.80 10.17
C PHE A 60 27.58 -9.51 9.53
N ALA A 61 28.37 -8.43 9.48
CA ALA A 61 27.96 -7.16 8.86
C ALA A 61 27.65 -7.27 7.36
N LYS A 62 28.34 -8.17 6.64
CA LYS A 62 28.08 -8.41 5.21
C LYS A 62 26.76 -9.14 4.97
N TYR A 63 26.43 -10.11 5.82
CA TYR A 63 25.34 -11.06 5.63
C TYR A 63 24.27 -11.01 6.73
N ALA A 64 24.42 -10.10 7.71
CA ALA A 64 23.47 -10.02 8.81
C ALA A 64 22.06 -9.76 8.33
N PHE A 65 21.18 -10.63 8.76
CA PHE A 65 19.75 -10.49 8.54
C PHE A 65 19.02 -10.56 9.88
N ASN A 66 18.12 -9.60 10.11
CA ASN A 66 17.36 -9.57 11.35
C ASN A 66 16.32 -10.70 11.35
N LYS A 67 16.61 -11.79 12.09
CA LYS A 67 15.70 -12.94 12.21
C LYS A 67 14.32 -12.56 12.75
N SER A 68 14.25 -11.63 13.69
CA SER A 68 12.97 -11.15 14.23
C SER A 68 12.12 -10.48 13.17
N HIS A 69 12.75 -9.66 12.32
CA HIS A 69 12.10 -9.07 11.16
C HIS A 69 11.61 -10.13 10.17
N ALA A 70 12.47 -11.11 9.85
CA ALA A 70 12.09 -12.22 8.97
C ALA A 70 10.92 -13.04 9.51
N ALA A 71 10.95 -13.37 10.79
CA ALA A 71 9.89 -14.14 11.45
C ALA A 71 8.56 -13.38 11.44
N ALA A 72 8.59 -12.08 11.76
CA ALA A 72 7.39 -11.25 11.73
C ALA A 72 6.78 -11.16 10.29
N TYR A 73 7.62 -10.94 9.29
CA TYR A 73 7.15 -10.90 7.90
C TYR A 73 6.72 -12.27 7.37
N ALA A 74 7.31 -13.37 7.85
CA ALA A 74 6.85 -14.72 7.51
C ALA A 74 5.39 -14.95 7.96
N VAL A 75 5.04 -14.48 9.17
CA VAL A 75 3.66 -14.55 9.66
C VAL A 75 2.71 -13.75 8.78
N VAL A 76 3.06 -12.51 8.43
CA VAL A 76 2.24 -11.66 7.54
C VAL A 76 2.12 -12.29 6.15
N SER A 77 3.20 -12.82 5.60
CA SER A 77 3.19 -13.52 4.31
C SER A 77 2.28 -14.75 4.31
N TYR A 78 2.33 -15.53 5.39
CA TYR A 78 1.44 -16.67 5.56
C TYR A 78 -0.02 -16.24 5.65
N GLN A 79 -0.34 -15.22 6.46
CA GLN A 79 -1.70 -14.69 6.61
C GLN A 79 -2.27 -14.19 5.28
N THR A 80 -1.48 -13.43 4.52
CA THR A 80 -1.91 -12.92 3.20
C THR A 80 -2.12 -14.05 2.20
N ALA A 81 -1.25 -15.08 2.18
CA ALA A 81 -1.42 -16.24 1.34
C ALA A 81 -2.67 -17.05 1.72
N TRP A 82 -2.90 -17.23 3.03
CA TRP A 82 -4.07 -17.91 3.55
C TRP A 82 -5.37 -17.17 3.18
N LEU A 83 -5.43 -15.87 3.40
CA LEU A 83 -6.59 -15.05 3.02
C LEU A 83 -6.84 -15.12 1.50
N LYS A 84 -5.79 -15.03 0.69
CA LYS A 84 -5.91 -15.12 -0.77
C LYS A 84 -6.42 -16.49 -1.23
N TYR A 85 -6.09 -17.56 -0.52
CA TYR A 85 -6.52 -18.91 -0.85
C TYR A 85 -7.98 -19.18 -0.46
N TYR A 86 -8.36 -18.83 0.78
CA TYR A 86 -9.68 -19.14 1.31
C TYR A 86 -10.75 -18.08 1.03
N TYR A 87 -10.33 -16.81 0.87
CA TYR A 87 -11.21 -15.65 0.64
C TYR A 87 -10.68 -14.79 -0.53
N PRO A 88 -10.54 -15.39 -1.73
CA PRO A 88 -9.87 -14.70 -2.84
C PRO A 88 -10.59 -13.43 -3.29
N VAL A 89 -11.91 -13.39 -3.25
CA VAL A 89 -12.71 -12.23 -3.69
C VAL A 89 -12.53 -11.07 -2.73
N GLU A 90 -12.68 -11.33 -1.43
CA GLU A 90 -12.52 -10.34 -0.36
C GLU A 90 -11.07 -9.82 -0.31
N PHE A 91 -10.10 -10.74 -0.43
CA PHE A 91 -8.68 -10.39 -0.47
C PHE A 91 -8.36 -9.44 -1.64
N MET A 92 -8.83 -9.77 -2.84
CA MET A 92 -8.58 -8.95 -4.03
C MET A 92 -9.30 -7.61 -3.97
N ALA A 93 -10.52 -7.54 -3.42
CA ALA A 93 -11.24 -6.29 -3.20
C ALA A 93 -10.49 -5.37 -2.21
N ALA A 94 -10.02 -5.92 -1.10
CA ALA A 94 -9.21 -5.19 -0.12
C ALA A 94 -7.86 -4.72 -0.71
N LEU A 95 -7.20 -5.59 -1.48
CA LEU A 95 -5.93 -5.27 -2.14
C LEU A 95 -6.08 -4.13 -3.16
N MET A 96 -7.11 -4.18 -4.01
CA MET A 96 -7.38 -3.09 -4.95
C MET A 96 -7.75 -1.79 -4.24
N THR A 97 -8.48 -1.86 -3.13
CA THR A 97 -8.81 -0.70 -2.30
C THR A 97 -7.56 -0.07 -1.70
N SER A 98 -6.60 -0.87 -1.22
CA SER A 98 -5.36 -0.36 -0.63
C SER A 98 -4.46 0.41 -1.61
N CYS A 99 -4.63 0.20 -2.91
CA CYS A 99 -3.89 0.88 -3.96
C CYS A 99 -4.79 1.68 -4.93
N ILE A 100 -5.96 2.11 -4.46
CA ILE A 100 -7.00 2.75 -5.28
C ILE A 100 -6.49 4.01 -6.02
N ASP A 101 -5.54 4.73 -5.45
CA ASP A 101 -4.91 5.92 -6.03
C ASP A 101 -3.83 5.58 -7.08
N ASN A 102 -3.57 4.29 -7.34
CA ASN A 102 -2.59 3.83 -8.32
C ASN A 102 -3.28 3.04 -9.46
N PRO A 103 -3.70 3.72 -10.56
CA PRO A 103 -4.44 3.10 -11.65
C PRO A 103 -3.70 1.93 -12.31
N SER A 104 -2.37 1.99 -12.38
CA SER A 104 -1.57 0.89 -12.96
C SER A 104 -1.67 -0.38 -12.12
N LYS A 105 -1.59 -0.26 -10.79
CA LYS A 105 -1.77 -1.38 -9.87
C LYS A 105 -3.20 -1.92 -9.89
N VAL A 106 -4.19 -1.03 -9.89
CA VAL A 106 -5.59 -1.45 -10.02
C VAL A 106 -5.81 -2.26 -11.30
N SER A 107 -5.27 -1.79 -12.44
CA SER A 107 -5.37 -2.50 -13.72
C SER A 107 -4.68 -3.87 -13.69
N GLU A 108 -3.49 -3.98 -13.08
CA GLU A 108 -2.77 -5.23 -12.87
C GLU A 108 -3.63 -6.23 -12.05
N TYR A 109 -4.23 -5.77 -10.95
CA TYR A 109 -5.05 -6.63 -10.10
C TYR A 109 -6.39 -7.02 -10.74
N ILE A 110 -6.97 -6.17 -11.58
CA ILE A 110 -8.14 -6.56 -12.41
C ILE A 110 -7.78 -7.71 -13.35
N LEU A 111 -6.61 -7.68 -13.98
CA LEU A 111 -6.14 -8.79 -14.79
C LEU A 111 -5.94 -10.07 -13.97
N ASN A 112 -5.34 -9.94 -12.79
CA ASN A 112 -5.19 -11.07 -11.86
C ASN A 112 -6.55 -11.65 -11.45
N CYS A 113 -7.54 -10.81 -11.12
CA CYS A 113 -8.90 -11.26 -10.82
C CYS A 113 -9.49 -12.07 -11.97
N ARG A 114 -9.35 -11.61 -13.21
CA ARG A 114 -9.82 -12.34 -14.40
C ARG A 114 -9.16 -13.71 -14.55
N GLN A 115 -7.84 -13.80 -14.33
CA GLN A 115 -7.10 -15.06 -14.35
C GLN A 115 -7.55 -16.02 -13.25
N MET A 116 -7.97 -15.49 -12.10
CA MET A 116 -8.53 -16.26 -10.98
C MET A 116 -10.02 -16.61 -11.16
N GLY A 117 -10.66 -16.21 -12.27
CA GLY A 117 -12.09 -16.41 -12.50
C GLY A 117 -12.99 -15.47 -11.69
N ILE A 118 -12.43 -14.43 -11.05
CA ILE A 118 -13.19 -13.47 -10.27
C ILE A 118 -13.74 -12.38 -11.20
N ARG A 119 -15.06 -12.21 -11.17
CA ARG A 119 -15.76 -11.22 -11.99
C ARG A 119 -15.63 -9.83 -11.35
N ILE A 120 -15.30 -8.83 -12.17
CA ILE A 120 -15.35 -7.42 -11.77
C ILE A 120 -16.61 -6.78 -12.37
N LEU A 121 -17.48 -6.30 -11.50
CA LEU A 121 -18.69 -5.57 -11.88
C LEU A 121 -18.35 -4.09 -12.10
N PRO A 122 -18.97 -3.42 -13.11
CA PRO A 122 -18.73 -2.00 -13.35
C PRO A 122 -19.15 -1.16 -12.15
N PRO A 123 -18.69 0.10 -12.04
CA PRO A 123 -19.24 1.02 -11.05
C PRO A 123 -20.74 1.23 -11.28
N ASP A 124 -21.48 1.41 -10.20
CA ASP A 124 -22.93 1.67 -10.23
C ASP A 124 -23.27 2.70 -9.17
N ILE A 125 -23.97 3.76 -9.56
CA ILE A 125 -24.28 4.87 -8.67
C ILE A 125 -25.14 4.47 -7.47
N ASN A 126 -25.94 3.43 -7.62
CA ASN A 126 -26.83 2.92 -6.59
C ASN A 126 -26.24 1.79 -5.74
N ARG A 127 -25.12 1.17 -6.18
CA ARG A 127 -24.55 0.00 -5.51
C ARG A 127 -23.12 0.24 -5.02
N SER A 128 -22.30 0.93 -5.82
CA SER A 128 -20.90 1.15 -5.48
C SER A 128 -20.74 2.07 -4.27
N THR A 129 -19.66 1.83 -3.55
CA THR A 129 -19.08 2.74 -2.56
C THR A 129 -17.81 3.38 -3.12
N GLY A 130 -17.07 4.15 -2.33
CA GLY A 130 -15.76 4.64 -2.72
C GLY A 130 -14.76 3.52 -2.97
N SER A 131 -14.81 2.47 -2.17
CA SER A 131 -13.90 1.30 -2.19
C SER A 131 -14.42 0.19 -3.11
N PHE A 132 -13.53 -0.73 -3.50
CA PHE A 132 -13.94 -2.01 -4.08
C PHE A 132 -14.66 -2.85 -3.02
N SER A 133 -15.78 -3.44 -3.37
CA SER A 133 -16.60 -4.23 -2.43
C SER A 133 -17.01 -5.56 -3.03
N VAL A 134 -17.32 -6.53 -2.17
CA VAL A 134 -17.81 -7.84 -2.61
C VAL A 134 -19.32 -7.79 -2.80
N GLU A 135 -19.79 -8.28 -3.93
CA GLU A 135 -21.21 -8.38 -4.29
C GLU A 135 -21.46 -9.70 -5.01
N ASP A 136 -22.20 -10.60 -4.38
CA ASP A 136 -22.59 -11.91 -4.92
C ASP A 136 -21.42 -12.71 -5.52
N GLY A 137 -20.31 -12.83 -4.76
CA GLY A 137 -19.11 -13.55 -5.18
C GLY A 137 -18.29 -12.86 -6.30
N SER A 138 -18.64 -11.62 -6.63
CA SER A 138 -17.95 -10.74 -7.57
C SER A 138 -17.39 -9.53 -6.86
N ILE A 139 -16.54 -8.75 -7.51
CA ILE A 139 -16.04 -7.49 -6.97
C ILE A 139 -16.71 -6.34 -7.69
N ARG A 140 -17.45 -5.49 -6.95
CA ARG A 140 -17.98 -4.22 -7.46
C ARG A 140 -16.87 -3.17 -7.53
N TYR A 141 -16.75 -2.49 -8.67
CA TYR A 141 -15.77 -1.43 -8.88
C TYR A 141 -15.98 -0.25 -7.94
N GLY A 142 -14.94 0.14 -7.21
CA GLY A 142 -14.96 1.29 -6.32
C GLY A 142 -15.00 2.60 -7.08
N MET A 143 -15.96 3.46 -6.78
CA MET A 143 -16.12 4.72 -7.54
C MET A 143 -14.96 5.71 -7.34
N ALA A 144 -14.23 5.64 -6.22
CA ALA A 144 -13.03 6.46 -6.01
C ALA A 144 -11.88 6.10 -6.99
N ALA A 145 -11.89 4.90 -7.57
CA ALA A 145 -10.95 4.52 -8.62
C ALA A 145 -11.29 5.12 -9.99
N VAL A 146 -12.46 5.74 -10.16
CA VAL A 146 -12.82 6.44 -11.39
C VAL A 146 -12.05 7.76 -11.47
N LYS A 147 -11.35 7.99 -12.58
CA LYS A 147 -10.50 9.15 -12.76
C LYS A 147 -11.25 10.47 -12.49
N GLY A 148 -10.69 11.27 -11.59
CA GLY A 148 -11.23 12.60 -11.27
C GLY A 148 -12.42 12.60 -10.31
N ILE A 149 -12.68 11.47 -9.65
CA ILE A 149 -13.67 11.37 -8.58
C ILE A 149 -12.92 11.41 -7.24
N GLY A 150 -13.16 12.45 -6.48
CA GLY A 150 -12.58 12.62 -5.15
C GLY A 150 -13.43 12.00 -4.03
N LYS A 151 -12.81 11.80 -2.87
CA LYS A 151 -13.48 11.27 -1.67
C LYS A 151 -14.72 12.09 -1.26
N PRO A 152 -14.70 13.45 -1.26
CA PRO A 152 -15.88 14.25 -0.89
C PRO A 152 -17.09 14.00 -1.80
N VAL A 153 -16.86 13.80 -3.10
CA VAL A 153 -17.93 13.46 -4.06
C VAL A 153 -18.58 12.14 -3.69
N MET A 154 -17.76 11.16 -3.32
CA MET A 154 -18.26 9.84 -2.94
C MET A 154 -19.05 9.85 -1.65
N GLU A 155 -18.56 10.58 -0.65
CA GLU A 155 -19.25 10.76 0.62
C GLU A 155 -20.62 11.41 0.42
N ALA A 156 -20.69 12.49 -0.37
CA ALA A 156 -21.94 13.16 -0.70
C ALA A 156 -22.95 12.25 -1.43
N ILE A 157 -22.49 11.38 -2.33
CA ILE A 157 -23.36 10.45 -3.06
C ILE A 157 -23.90 9.36 -2.14
N VAL A 158 -23.06 8.78 -1.31
CA VAL A 158 -23.44 7.72 -0.37
C VAL A 158 -24.41 8.27 0.67
N GLU A 159 -24.10 9.43 1.28
CA GLU A 159 -24.96 10.10 2.25
C GLU A 159 -26.35 10.44 1.65
N GLU A 160 -26.38 10.97 0.44
CA GLU A 160 -27.64 11.31 -0.21
C GLU A 160 -28.47 10.06 -0.54
N ARG A 161 -27.83 8.97 -0.93
CA ARG A 161 -28.47 7.68 -1.18
C ARG A 161 -29.04 7.06 0.10
N GLU A 162 -28.33 7.16 1.21
CA GLU A 162 -28.79 6.68 2.51
C GLU A 162 -29.98 7.51 3.03
N ARG A 163 -29.96 8.83 2.82
CA ARG A 163 -31.02 9.74 3.23
C ARG A 163 -32.28 9.65 2.38
N GLY A 164 -32.12 9.63 1.06
CA GLY A 164 -33.23 9.78 0.11
C GLY A 164 -33.53 8.53 -0.72
N GLY A 165 -32.91 7.38 -0.41
CA GLY A 165 -33.06 6.16 -1.18
C GLY A 165 -32.29 6.15 -2.50
N LEU A 166 -32.44 5.08 -3.27
CA LEU A 166 -31.78 4.90 -4.56
C LEU A 166 -32.15 6.02 -5.53
N PHE A 167 -31.19 6.40 -6.39
CA PHE A 167 -31.46 7.33 -7.49
C PHE A 167 -32.25 6.62 -8.58
N SER A 168 -33.33 7.27 -9.06
CA SER A 168 -34.24 6.72 -10.06
C SER A 168 -33.82 7.02 -11.49
N SER A 169 -33.03 8.08 -11.71
CA SER A 169 -32.60 8.54 -13.03
C SER A 169 -31.40 9.49 -12.93
N LEU A 170 -30.74 9.77 -14.08
CA LEU A 170 -29.72 10.81 -14.16
C LEU A 170 -30.23 12.18 -13.71
N LYS A 171 -31.49 12.51 -14.04
CA LYS A 171 -32.10 13.78 -13.63
C LYS A 171 -32.28 13.83 -12.10
N ASP A 172 -32.82 12.77 -11.49
CA ASP A 172 -32.96 12.66 -10.05
C ASP A 172 -31.62 12.79 -9.33
N PHE A 173 -30.59 12.11 -9.82
CA PHE A 173 -29.22 12.23 -9.32
C PHE A 173 -28.70 13.68 -9.37
N CYS A 174 -28.83 14.34 -10.52
CA CYS A 174 -28.39 15.72 -10.68
C CYS A 174 -29.14 16.68 -9.74
N GLN A 175 -30.46 16.54 -9.62
CA GLN A 175 -31.28 17.39 -8.76
C GLN A 175 -30.95 17.23 -7.28
N ARG A 176 -30.81 16.01 -6.83
CA ARG A 176 -30.53 15.70 -5.41
C ARG A 176 -29.14 16.10 -4.98
N LEU A 177 -28.18 16.12 -5.90
CA LEU A 177 -26.78 16.50 -5.65
C LEU A 177 -26.44 17.90 -6.15
N SER A 178 -27.43 18.67 -6.60
CA SER A 178 -27.23 20.07 -7.01
C SER A 178 -26.69 20.91 -5.86
N GLY A 179 -25.68 21.75 -6.14
CA GLY A 179 -25.03 22.59 -5.13
C GLY A 179 -24.04 21.86 -4.22
N LYS A 180 -23.82 20.53 -4.42
CA LYS A 180 -22.82 19.72 -3.73
C LYS A 180 -21.54 19.59 -4.58
N GLU A 181 -20.61 18.76 -4.14
CA GLU A 181 -19.30 18.52 -4.80
C GLU A 181 -19.37 17.90 -6.21
N VAL A 182 -20.59 17.67 -6.72
CA VAL A 182 -20.83 17.06 -8.03
C VAL A 182 -20.92 18.13 -9.12
N ASN A 183 -19.95 18.14 -10.03
CA ASN A 183 -19.88 19.07 -11.15
C ASN A 183 -20.01 18.34 -12.50
N LYS A 184 -20.07 19.10 -13.60
CA LYS A 184 -20.20 18.57 -14.98
C LYS A 184 -19.15 17.50 -15.29
N ARG A 185 -17.89 17.72 -14.91
CA ARG A 185 -16.79 16.78 -15.16
C ARG A 185 -16.97 15.47 -14.37
N THR A 186 -17.46 15.55 -13.16
CA THR A 186 -17.81 14.40 -12.33
C THR A 186 -18.84 13.51 -13.01
N ILE A 187 -19.95 14.12 -13.48
CA ILE A 187 -21.03 13.39 -14.16
C ILE A 187 -20.53 12.77 -15.47
N GLU A 188 -19.77 13.51 -16.26
CA GLU A 188 -19.15 13.03 -17.50
C GLU A 188 -18.27 11.80 -17.24
N ASN A 189 -17.44 11.83 -16.18
CA ASN A 189 -16.57 10.71 -15.81
C ASN A 189 -17.39 9.51 -15.36
N PHE A 190 -18.46 9.68 -14.60
CA PHE A 190 -19.37 8.61 -14.22
C PHE A 190 -20.09 8.00 -15.42
N ILE A 191 -20.57 8.82 -16.37
CA ILE A 191 -21.18 8.31 -17.60
C ILE A 191 -20.17 7.45 -18.38
N LYS A 192 -18.94 7.95 -18.59
CA LYS A 192 -17.87 7.23 -19.29
C LYS A 192 -17.51 5.92 -18.59
N ALA A 193 -17.49 5.91 -17.26
CA ALA A 193 -17.23 4.72 -16.46
C ALA A 193 -18.39 3.71 -16.43
N GLY A 194 -19.60 4.12 -16.83
CA GLY A 194 -20.80 3.29 -16.84
C GLY A 194 -21.56 3.25 -15.50
N ALA A 195 -21.31 4.21 -14.61
CA ALA A 195 -21.96 4.26 -13.31
C ALA A 195 -23.49 4.47 -13.35
N PHE A 196 -24.01 4.91 -14.50
CA PHE A 196 -25.45 5.12 -14.74
C PHE A 196 -26.08 4.06 -15.65
N ASP A 197 -25.34 2.99 -16.03
CA ASP A 197 -25.85 1.96 -16.95
C ASP A 197 -27.11 1.27 -16.42
N SER A 198 -27.28 1.21 -15.09
CA SER A 198 -28.49 0.65 -14.43
C SER A 198 -29.76 1.47 -14.65
N PHE A 199 -29.69 2.69 -15.14
CA PHE A 199 -30.87 3.52 -15.49
C PHE A 199 -31.52 3.18 -16.83
N GLY A 200 -30.97 2.20 -17.58
CA GLY A 200 -31.57 1.69 -18.80
C GLY A 200 -31.33 2.54 -20.06
N GLY A 201 -30.59 3.63 -19.96
CA GLY A 201 -30.14 4.43 -21.10
C GLY A 201 -28.75 4.03 -21.59
N THR A 202 -28.40 4.46 -22.81
CA THR A 202 -27.03 4.32 -23.30
C THR A 202 -26.14 5.46 -22.80
N ARG A 203 -24.85 5.20 -22.62
CA ARG A 203 -23.88 6.24 -22.25
C ARG A 203 -23.87 7.42 -23.22
N LYS A 204 -24.08 7.16 -24.53
CA LYS A 204 -24.22 8.20 -25.54
C LYS A 204 -25.43 9.13 -25.27
N GLN A 205 -26.58 8.53 -24.94
CA GLN A 205 -27.77 9.31 -24.57
C GLN A 205 -27.49 10.17 -23.32
N PHE A 206 -26.93 9.60 -22.29
CA PHE A 206 -26.56 10.33 -21.07
C PHE A 206 -25.60 11.49 -21.38
N MET A 207 -24.58 11.25 -22.23
CA MET A 207 -23.65 12.31 -22.69
C MET A 207 -24.32 13.45 -23.48
N MET A 208 -25.42 13.19 -24.15
CA MET A 208 -26.16 14.23 -24.90
C MET A 208 -27.01 15.10 -23.99
N ILE A 209 -27.55 14.56 -22.90
CA ILE A 209 -28.55 15.24 -22.07
C ILE A 209 -28.02 15.77 -20.73
N TYR A 210 -26.87 15.31 -20.23
CA TYR A 210 -26.45 15.59 -18.86
C TYR A 210 -26.29 17.08 -18.56
N VAL A 211 -25.90 17.89 -19.55
CA VAL A 211 -25.76 19.35 -19.38
C VAL A 211 -27.12 20.04 -19.23
N GLN A 212 -28.17 19.44 -19.79
CA GLN A 212 -29.52 20.00 -19.72
C GLN A 212 -30.27 19.64 -18.43
N VAL A 213 -29.85 18.55 -17.79
CA VAL A 213 -30.50 18.05 -16.55
C VAL A 213 -29.77 18.48 -15.27
N MET A 214 -28.60 19.14 -15.41
CA MET A 214 -27.88 19.81 -14.34
C MET A 214 -28.43 21.21 -14.07
#